data_a653fd36ee6a97cbebccc446448ef0aa
#
_entry.id   a653fd36ee6a97cbebccc446448ef0aa
#
_cell.length_a   1.000
_cell.length_b   1.000
_cell.length_c   1.000
_cell.angle_alpha   90.00
_cell.angle_beta   90.00
_cell.angle_gamma   90.00
#
_symmetry.space_group_name_H-M   'P 1'
#
loop_
_entity.id
_entity.type
_entity.pdbx_description
1 polymer ?
#
loop_
_entity_poly.entity_id
_entity_poly.type
_entity_poly.pdbx_seq_one_letter_code
_entity_poly.pdbx_strand_id
1 'polypeptide(L)'
;GNTVAAAMERFHSMVDRRAKREPLQHITGHAPFRYLDLKVGPGVFIPRPETELVVQEGIEWTTRHGMYRAKVVDLCAGSGAIGLAFATEVPGSEVWAVEKSERTAQWTRRNLDETTKRYPAIAGNYHLEIADATQMPTLNQLDGTIDIVLTNPPYVPLSDIPVQPE
;
A
#
# COMPACT_ATOMS: atom_id res chain seq x y z
N GLY A 1 -22.80 -24.52 -5.54
CA GLY A 1 -23.76 -23.44 -5.73
C GLY A 1 -23.92 -22.63 -4.46
N ASN A 2 -23.66 -21.34 -4.54
CA ASN A 2 -23.95 -20.44 -3.42
C ASN A 2 -25.47 -20.31 -3.31
N THR A 3 -26.07 -20.94 -2.32
CA THR A 3 -27.49 -20.75 -2.02
C THR A 3 -27.72 -19.37 -1.42
N VAL A 4 -28.93 -18.83 -1.55
CA VAL A 4 -29.33 -17.57 -0.89
C VAL A 4 -29.09 -17.65 0.62
N ALA A 5 -29.34 -18.79 1.24
CA ALA A 5 -29.08 -19.02 2.66
C ALA A 5 -27.60 -18.79 3.02
N ALA A 6 -26.66 -19.37 2.27
CA ALA A 6 -25.22 -19.17 2.51
C ALA A 6 -24.77 -17.71 2.31
N ALA A 7 -25.39 -16.98 1.38
CA ALA A 7 -25.13 -15.55 1.20
C ALA A 7 -25.64 -14.73 2.39
N MET A 8 -26.82 -15.05 2.91
CA MET A 8 -27.40 -14.40 4.10
C MET A 8 -26.56 -14.65 5.35
N GLU A 9 -26.10 -15.90 5.57
CA GLU A 9 -25.20 -16.21 6.69
C GLU A 9 -23.90 -15.40 6.63
N ARG A 10 -23.28 -15.32 5.46
CA ARG A 10 -22.09 -14.46 5.28
C ARG A 10 -22.38 -12.99 5.57
N PHE A 11 -23.50 -12.48 5.08
CA PHE A 11 -23.91 -11.10 5.33
C PHE A 11 -24.10 -10.84 6.84
N HIS A 12 -24.83 -11.70 7.55
CA HIS A 12 -25.02 -11.56 9.00
C HIS A 12 -23.69 -11.62 9.75
N SER A 13 -22.79 -12.55 9.39
CA SER A 13 -21.45 -12.61 9.97
C SER A 13 -20.65 -11.30 9.77
N MET A 14 -20.74 -10.70 8.57
CA MET A 14 -20.08 -9.42 8.30
C MET A 14 -20.68 -8.28 9.12
N VAL A 15 -22.01 -8.26 9.28
CA VAL A 15 -22.71 -7.27 10.12
C VAL A 15 -22.29 -7.41 11.59
N ASP A 16 -22.19 -8.63 12.11
CA ASP A 16 -21.76 -8.89 13.49
C ASP A 16 -20.31 -8.41 13.73
N ARG A 17 -19.42 -8.64 12.77
CA ARG A 17 -18.05 -8.14 12.80
C ARG A 17 -18.03 -6.61 12.82
N ARG A 18 -18.85 -5.98 11.99
CA ARG A 18 -18.96 -4.51 11.94
C ARG A 18 -19.55 -3.94 13.23
N ALA A 19 -20.52 -4.61 13.83
CA ALA A 19 -21.08 -4.23 15.14
C ALA A 19 -20.03 -4.23 16.26
N LYS A 20 -19.02 -5.10 16.16
CA LYS A 20 -17.84 -5.14 17.03
C LYS A 20 -16.78 -4.11 16.65
N ARG A 21 -17.11 -3.15 15.76
CA ARG A 21 -16.24 -2.08 15.27
C ARG A 21 -15.03 -2.54 14.43
N GLU A 22 -15.02 -3.77 13.93
CA GLU A 22 -14.01 -4.17 12.96
C GLU A 22 -14.07 -3.25 11.72
N PRO A 23 -12.93 -2.77 11.20
CA PRO A 23 -12.90 -1.91 10.03
C PRO A 23 -13.61 -2.56 8.84
N LEU A 24 -14.46 -1.81 8.13
CA LEU A 24 -15.20 -2.32 6.99
C LEU A 24 -14.26 -2.96 5.94
N GLN A 25 -13.14 -2.33 5.65
CA GLN A 25 -12.16 -2.81 4.69
C GLN A 25 -11.52 -4.13 5.11
N HIS A 26 -11.33 -4.37 6.40
CA HIS A 26 -10.88 -5.68 6.89
C HIS A 26 -11.97 -6.76 6.77
N ILE A 27 -13.24 -6.38 6.91
CA ILE A 27 -14.38 -7.30 6.74
C ILE A 27 -14.55 -7.69 5.29
N THR A 28 -14.50 -6.72 4.38
CA THR A 28 -14.64 -6.93 2.94
C THR A 28 -13.36 -7.46 2.28
N GLY A 29 -12.21 -7.21 2.91
CA GLY A 29 -10.90 -7.61 2.41
C GLY A 29 -10.35 -6.69 1.32
N HIS A 30 -10.98 -5.53 1.10
CA HIS A 30 -10.65 -4.60 0.02
C HIS A 30 -10.60 -3.15 0.49
N ALA A 31 -9.69 -2.39 -0.10
CA ALA A 31 -9.60 -0.95 0.06
C ALA A 31 -9.31 -0.28 -1.30
N PRO A 32 -10.24 0.51 -1.83
CA PRO A 32 -9.98 1.30 -3.04
C PRO A 32 -8.93 2.37 -2.72
N PHE A 33 -7.99 2.56 -3.64
CA PHE A 33 -6.99 3.61 -3.57
C PHE A 33 -6.64 4.08 -4.97
N ARG A 34 -6.97 5.30 -5.33
CA ARG A 34 -6.89 5.83 -6.70
C ARG A 34 -7.58 4.87 -7.68
N TYR A 35 -6.84 4.33 -8.65
CA TYR A 35 -7.37 3.39 -9.65
C TYR A 35 -7.17 1.91 -9.26
N LEU A 36 -6.70 1.65 -8.05
CA LEU A 36 -6.41 0.31 -7.54
C LEU A 36 -7.50 -0.15 -6.56
N ASP A 37 -7.71 -1.45 -6.52
CA ASP A 37 -8.48 -2.14 -5.49
C ASP A 37 -7.54 -3.07 -4.73
N LEU A 38 -7.06 -2.59 -3.59
CA LEU A 38 -6.03 -3.26 -2.82
C LEU A 38 -6.64 -4.29 -1.87
N LYS A 39 -5.95 -5.42 -1.70
CA LYS A 39 -6.26 -6.38 -0.65
C LYS A 39 -5.72 -5.87 0.68
N VAL A 40 -6.59 -5.91 1.68
CA VAL A 40 -6.25 -5.51 3.05
C VAL A 40 -6.88 -6.47 4.04
N GLY A 41 -6.35 -6.48 5.26
CA GLY A 41 -6.84 -7.32 6.34
C GLY A 41 -6.04 -7.08 7.62
N PRO A 42 -6.22 -7.91 8.66
CA PRO A 42 -5.50 -7.76 9.91
C PRO A 42 -3.99 -7.71 9.71
N GLY A 43 -3.34 -6.72 10.31
CA GLY A 43 -1.89 -6.53 10.26
C GLY A 43 -1.39 -5.62 9.14
N VAL A 44 -2.29 -4.97 8.39
CA VAL A 44 -1.93 -3.91 7.45
C VAL A 44 -2.77 -2.65 7.71
N PHE A 45 -2.12 -1.51 7.59
CA PHE A 45 -2.81 -0.22 7.66
C PHE A 45 -3.70 -0.04 6.41
N ILE A 46 -4.96 0.36 6.63
CA ILE A 46 -5.90 0.66 5.55
C ILE A 46 -5.50 2.00 4.93
N PRO A 47 -5.21 2.05 3.62
CA PRO A 47 -4.85 3.31 2.97
C PRO A 47 -5.96 4.34 3.14
N ARG A 48 -5.57 5.56 3.53
CA ARG A 48 -6.48 6.69 3.73
C ARG A 48 -6.67 7.45 2.42
N PRO A 49 -7.88 7.99 2.16
CA PRO A 49 -8.13 8.82 0.97
C PRO A 49 -7.16 10.02 0.86
N GLU A 50 -6.79 10.64 1.98
CA GLU A 50 -5.86 11.78 2.00
C GLU A 50 -4.47 11.40 1.47
N THR A 51 -4.07 10.14 1.60
CA THR A 51 -2.79 9.64 1.10
C THR A 51 -2.73 9.64 -0.44
N GLU A 52 -3.87 9.66 -1.12
CA GLU A 52 -3.92 9.81 -2.58
C GLU A 52 -3.29 11.12 -3.05
N LEU A 53 -3.34 12.17 -2.21
CA LEU A 53 -2.70 13.46 -2.51
C LEU A 53 -1.18 13.34 -2.57
N VAL A 54 -0.57 12.48 -1.75
CA VAL A 54 0.88 12.23 -1.80
C VAL A 54 1.28 11.67 -3.16
N VAL A 55 0.50 10.74 -3.68
CA VAL A 55 0.73 10.17 -5.02
C VAL A 55 0.52 11.24 -6.10
N GLN A 56 -0.55 12.03 -5.98
CA GLN A 56 -0.88 13.08 -6.94
C GLN A 56 0.25 14.11 -7.06
N GLU A 57 0.76 14.61 -5.93
CA GLU A 57 1.88 15.56 -5.91
C GLU A 57 3.14 14.97 -6.54
N GLY A 58 3.43 13.70 -6.27
CA GLY A 58 4.55 12.99 -6.90
C GLY A 58 4.41 12.91 -8.43
N ILE A 59 3.23 12.57 -8.92
CA ILE A 59 2.93 12.49 -10.36
C ILE A 59 3.06 13.87 -11.01
N GLU A 60 2.50 14.90 -10.40
CA GLU A 60 2.59 16.27 -10.90
C GLU A 60 4.03 16.78 -10.93
N TRP A 61 4.81 16.43 -9.90
CA TRP A 61 6.22 16.78 -9.85
C TRP A 61 7.00 16.14 -11.01
N THR A 62 6.83 14.83 -11.27
CA THR A 62 7.48 14.16 -12.41
C THR A 62 7.08 14.77 -13.75
N THR A 63 5.80 15.11 -13.91
CA THR A 63 5.30 15.75 -15.13
C THR A 63 5.93 17.11 -15.35
N ARG A 64 5.95 17.95 -14.31
CA ARG A 64 6.55 19.30 -14.39
C ARG A 64 8.05 19.28 -14.71
N HIS A 65 8.76 18.23 -14.29
CA HIS A 65 10.20 18.10 -14.51
C HIS A 65 10.57 17.21 -15.71
N GLY A 66 9.59 16.73 -16.46
CA GLY A 66 9.80 15.86 -17.63
C GLY A 66 10.47 14.53 -17.29
N MET A 67 10.24 14.01 -16.09
CA MET A 67 10.87 12.76 -15.62
C MET A 67 10.05 11.54 -16.00
N TYR A 68 10.35 10.93 -17.13
CA TYR A 68 9.63 9.74 -17.61
C TYR A 68 10.16 8.42 -17.07
N ARG A 69 11.27 8.43 -16.36
CA ARG A 69 11.91 7.24 -15.74
C ARG A 69 12.33 7.54 -14.31
N ALA A 70 11.44 8.18 -13.57
CA ALA A 70 11.72 8.54 -12.19
C ALA A 70 12.04 7.32 -11.33
N LYS A 71 13.07 7.42 -10.51
CA LYS A 71 13.38 6.49 -9.42
C LYS A 71 12.70 6.96 -8.15
N VAL A 72 11.75 6.17 -7.70
CA VAL A 72 10.84 6.51 -6.60
C VAL A 72 11.04 5.57 -5.44
N VAL A 73 11.14 6.11 -4.25
CA VAL A 73 11.15 5.33 -3.01
C VAL A 73 9.87 5.57 -2.23
N ASP A 74 9.17 4.47 -1.91
CA ASP A 74 8.02 4.44 -1.01
C ASP A 74 8.48 3.90 0.35
N LEU A 75 8.70 4.78 1.30
CA LEU A 75 9.03 4.39 2.67
C LEU A 75 7.74 4.05 3.43
N CYS A 76 7.77 3.00 4.23
CA CYS A 76 6.61 2.52 4.99
C CYS A 76 5.47 2.03 4.07
N ALA A 77 5.80 1.13 3.15
CA ALA A 77 4.93 0.71 2.05
C ALA A 77 3.57 0.14 2.47
N GLY A 78 3.46 -0.55 3.60
CA GLY A 78 2.20 -1.08 4.11
C GLY A 78 1.51 -2.03 3.13
N SER A 79 0.34 -1.63 2.62
CA SER A 79 -0.36 -2.37 1.57
C SER A 79 0.27 -2.24 0.17
N GLY A 80 1.24 -1.35 0.01
CA GLY A 80 1.84 -0.98 -1.27
C GLY A 80 1.08 0.13 -2.02
N ALA A 81 0.13 0.79 -1.37
CA ALA A 81 -0.78 1.73 -2.02
C ALA A 81 -0.06 2.84 -2.79
N ILE A 82 0.87 3.56 -2.14
CA ILE A 82 1.58 4.69 -2.75
C ILE A 82 2.41 4.22 -3.93
N GLY A 83 3.30 3.26 -3.69
CA GLY A 83 4.26 2.80 -4.71
C GLY A 83 3.58 2.13 -5.90
N LEU A 84 2.54 1.31 -5.66
CA LEU A 84 1.80 0.64 -6.75
C LEU A 84 0.97 1.63 -7.56
N ALA A 85 0.30 2.59 -6.92
CA ALA A 85 -0.42 3.63 -7.62
C ALA A 85 0.52 4.45 -8.50
N PHE A 86 1.66 4.89 -7.95
CA PHE A 86 2.65 5.63 -8.71
C PHE A 86 3.18 4.84 -9.91
N ALA A 87 3.59 3.58 -9.70
CA ALA A 87 4.13 2.73 -10.76
C ALA A 87 3.14 2.53 -11.92
N THR A 88 1.85 2.40 -11.62
CA THR A 88 0.80 2.18 -12.63
C THR A 88 0.42 3.46 -13.39
N GLU A 89 0.50 4.62 -12.73
CA GLU A 89 0.10 5.91 -13.31
C GLU A 89 1.26 6.65 -13.99
N VAL A 90 2.51 6.31 -13.67
CA VAL A 90 3.72 6.86 -14.32
C VAL A 90 4.50 5.73 -15.00
N PRO A 91 4.09 5.31 -16.19
CA PRO A 91 4.78 4.25 -16.94
C PRO A 91 6.26 4.57 -17.14
N GLY A 92 7.11 3.57 -16.89
CA GLY A 92 8.57 3.72 -16.99
C GLY A 92 9.24 4.16 -15.70
N SER A 93 8.51 4.56 -14.66
CA SER A 93 9.08 4.77 -13.32
C SER A 93 9.55 3.44 -12.72
N GLU A 94 10.53 3.51 -11.85
CA GLU A 94 11.04 2.39 -11.09
C GLU A 94 10.86 2.68 -9.60
N VAL A 95 10.17 1.78 -8.89
CA VAL A 95 9.76 2.00 -7.49
C VAL A 95 10.45 1.01 -6.57
N TRP A 96 11.03 1.51 -5.50
CA TRP A 96 11.53 0.73 -4.36
C TRP A 96 10.63 0.99 -3.16
N ALA A 97 9.96 -0.05 -2.71
CA ALA A 97 9.10 -0.02 -1.54
C ALA A 97 9.83 -0.60 -0.34
N VAL A 98 9.87 0.11 0.77
CA VAL A 98 10.50 -0.33 2.02
C VAL A 98 9.42 -0.59 3.06
N GLU A 99 9.43 -1.78 3.62
CA GLU A 99 8.52 -2.18 4.70
C GLU A 99 9.31 -2.89 5.80
N LYS A 100 9.10 -2.47 7.05
CA LYS A 100 9.80 -3.04 8.20
C LYS A 100 9.27 -4.39 8.61
N SER A 101 7.97 -4.58 8.51
CA SER A 101 7.26 -5.77 8.97
C SER A 101 7.10 -6.80 7.86
N GLU A 102 7.71 -7.98 8.03
CA GLU A 102 7.51 -9.11 7.10
C GLU A 102 6.03 -9.51 7.01
N ARG A 103 5.29 -9.44 8.11
CA ARG A 103 3.84 -9.71 8.13
C ARG A 103 3.08 -8.72 7.25
N THR A 104 3.41 -7.45 7.34
CA THR A 104 2.80 -6.40 6.51
C THR A 104 3.23 -6.52 5.05
N ALA A 105 4.50 -6.85 4.80
CA ALA A 105 5.04 -7.02 3.46
C ALA A 105 4.35 -8.14 2.65
N GLN A 106 3.73 -9.12 3.30
CA GLN A 106 2.90 -10.13 2.62
C GLN A 106 1.71 -9.49 1.90
N TRP A 107 1.16 -8.42 2.47
CA TRP A 107 0.10 -7.66 1.82
C TRP A 107 0.63 -6.88 0.62
N THR A 108 1.81 -6.26 0.76
CA THR A 108 2.48 -5.58 -0.37
C THR A 108 2.72 -6.55 -1.53
N ARG A 109 3.27 -7.75 -1.27
CA ARG A 109 3.51 -8.78 -2.30
C ARG A 109 2.21 -9.21 -2.97
N ARG A 110 1.16 -9.48 -2.19
CA ARG A 110 -0.15 -9.87 -2.74
C ARG A 110 -0.73 -8.79 -3.65
N ASN A 111 -0.64 -7.54 -3.23
CA ASN A 111 -1.12 -6.42 -4.03
C ASN A 111 -0.26 -6.18 -5.26
N LEU A 112 1.06 -6.39 -5.18
CA LEU A 112 1.95 -6.35 -6.33
C LEU A 112 1.56 -7.42 -7.37
N ASP A 113 1.33 -8.66 -6.94
CA ASP A 113 0.92 -9.75 -7.83
C ASP A 113 -0.40 -9.45 -8.54
N GLU A 114 -1.42 -8.99 -7.81
CA GLU A 114 -2.71 -8.64 -8.39
C GLU A 114 -2.61 -7.41 -9.33
N THR A 115 -1.84 -6.41 -8.94
CA THR A 115 -1.64 -5.21 -9.76
C THR A 115 -0.88 -5.53 -11.03
N THR A 116 0.15 -6.38 -10.97
CA THR A 116 0.94 -6.81 -12.14
C THR A 116 0.09 -7.60 -13.15
N LYS A 117 -0.86 -8.40 -12.70
CA LYS A 117 -1.80 -9.08 -13.61
C LYS A 117 -2.62 -8.09 -14.44
N ARG A 118 -3.04 -6.98 -13.83
CA ARG A 118 -3.83 -5.94 -14.48
C ARG A 118 -2.97 -4.94 -15.27
N TYR A 119 -1.77 -4.65 -14.77
CA TYR A 119 -0.82 -3.69 -15.34
C TYR A 119 0.56 -4.35 -15.54
N PRO A 120 0.72 -5.22 -16.57
CA PRO A 120 1.95 -5.98 -16.76
C PRO A 120 3.21 -5.11 -16.95
N ALA A 121 3.04 -3.85 -17.35
CA ALA A 121 4.14 -2.91 -17.55
C ALA A 121 4.94 -2.59 -16.27
N ILE A 122 4.37 -2.84 -15.08
CA ILE A 122 5.10 -2.64 -13.81
C ILE A 122 5.96 -3.85 -13.42
N ALA A 123 5.84 -4.98 -14.12
CA ALA A 123 6.65 -6.16 -13.86
C ALA A 123 8.14 -5.82 -14.01
N GLY A 124 8.91 -6.11 -12.96
CA GLY A 124 10.33 -5.79 -12.92
C GLY A 124 10.68 -4.34 -12.53
N ASN A 125 9.71 -3.45 -12.44
CA ASN A 125 9.90 -2.05 -12.06
C ASN A 125 9.44 -1.72 -10.64
N TYR A 126 9.02 -2.71 -9.88
CA TYR A 126 8.65 -2.57 -8.47
C TYR A 126 9.46 -3.54 -7.62
N HIS A 127 10.19 -3.01 -6.66
CA HIS A 127 11.10 -3.76 -5.80
C HIS A 127 10.66 -3.57 -4.34
N LEU A 128 10.45 -4.67 -3.64
CA LEU A 128 10.13 -4.64 -2.20
C LEU A 128 11.35 -5.02 -1.39
N GLU A 129 11.76 -4.16 -0.47
CA GLU A 129 12.82 -4.41 0.50
C GLU A 129 12.24 -4.48 1.92
N ILE A 130 12.60 -5.53 2.65
CA ILE A 130 12.24 -5.67 4.05
C ILE A 130 13.36 -5.05 4.87
N ALA A 131 13.14 -3.82 5.33
CA ALA A 131 14.13 -3.07 6.09
C ALA A 131 13.47 -2.03 6.99
N ASP A 132 14.18 -1.62 8.03
CA ASP A 132 13.81 -0.47 8.84
C ASP A 132 14.37 0.80 8.19
N ALA A 133 13.48 1.64 7.66
CA ALA A 133 13.86 2.89 6.99
C ALA A 133 14.62 3.88 7.89
N THR A 134 14.62 3.67 9.21
CA THR A 134 15.38 4.47 10.18
C THR A 134 16.81 3.96 10.40
N GLN A 135 17.14 2.80 9.83
CA GLN A 135 18.45 2.16 9.99
C GLN A 135 19.26 2.24 8.68
N MET A 136 20.56 2.43 8.82
CA MET A 136 21.49 2.39 7.70
C MET A 136 22.22 1.03 7.65
N PRO A 137 22.55 0.49 6.48
CA PRO A 137 22.18 0.98 5.15
C PRO A 137 20.81 0.45 4.71
N THR A 138 19.96 1.33 4.18
CA THR A 138 18.73 0.94 3.49
C THR A 138 18.81 1.51 2.07
N LEU A 139 18.63 0.68 1.05
CA LEU A 139 18.69 1.07 -0.37
C LEU A 139 20.00 1.81 -0.76
N ASN A 140 21.13 1.53 -0.09
CA ASN A 140 22.39 2.23 -0.31
C ASN A 140 22.93 2.12 -1.75
N GLN A 141 22.51 1.09 -2.51
CA GLN A 141 22.83 0.95 -3.93
C GLN A 141 22.18 2.06 -4.80
N LEU A 142 21.23 2.81 -4.23
CA LEU A 142 20.53 3.91 -4.91
C LEU A 142 21.02 5.30 -4.49
N ASP A 143 22.02 5.37 -3.63
CA ASP A 143 22.52 6.64 -3.11
C ASP A 143 22.85 7.63 -4.24
N GLY A 144 22.30 8.84 -4.12
CA GLY A 144 22.45 9.89 -5.12
C GLY A 144 21.70 9.69 -6.42
N THR A 145 20.86 8.65 -6.56
CA THR A 145 20.12 8.37 -7.79
C THR A 145 18.61 8.45 -7.67
N ILE A 146 18.08 8.62 -6.45
CA ILE A 146 16.64 8.69 -6.19
C ILE A 146 16.13 10.08 -6.58
N ASP A 147 15.05 10.10 -7.35
CA ASP A 147 14.41 11.35 -7.79
C ASP A 147 13.32 11.80 -6.81
N ILE A 148 12.54 10.86 -6.26
CA ILE A 148 11.42 11.17 -5.37
C ILE A 148 11.36 10.18 -4.21
N VAL A 149 11.09 10.69 -3.03
CA VAL A 149 10.69 9.90 -1.86
C VAL A 149 9.25 10.24 -1.52
N LEU A 150 8.40 9.23 -1.53
CA LEU A 150 7.02 9.31 -1.09
C LEU A 150 6.86 8.50 0.19
N THR A 151 6.12 9.00 1.15
CA THR A 151 5.91 8.27 2.40
C THR A 151 4.66 8.70 3.13
N ASN A 152 4.02 7.75 3.80
CA ASN A 152 3.03 7.99 4.82
C ASN A 152 3.46 7.23 6.09
N PRO A 153 4.42 7.75 6.85
CA PRO A 153 4.97 7.07 8.01
C PRO A 153 3.98 7.06 9.17
N PRO A 154 4.12 6.13 10.12
CA PRO A 154 3.39 6.19 11.37
C PRO A 154 3.81 7.46 12.14
N TYR A 155 2.82 8.24 12.57
CA TYR A 155 3.01 9.53 13.27
C TYR A 155 2.39 9.56 14.66
N VAL A 156 1.71 8.48 15.06
CA VAL A 156 1.18 8.31 16.42
C VAL A 156 2.16 7.47 17.22
N PRO A 157 2.68 7.96 18.35
CA PRO A 157 3.52 7.15 19.24
C PRO A 157 2.81 5.87 19.66
N LEU A 158 3.53 4.75 19.79
CA LEU A 158 2.95 3.49 20.23
C LEU A 158 2.26 3.59 21.60
N SER A 159 2.76 4.49 22.48
CA SER A 159 2.16 4.79 23.76
C SER A 159 0.76 5.42 23.69
N ASP A 160 0.45 6.06 22.56
CA ASP A 160 -0.77 6.84 22.37
C ASP A 160 -1.80 6.11 21.49
N ILE A 161 -1.47 4.90 21.04
CA ILE A 161 -2.41 4.06 20.31
C ILE A 161 -3.39 3.48 21.36
N PRO A 162 -4.69 3.78 21.24
CA PRO A 162 -5.68 3.18 22.13
C PRO A 162 -5.59 1.66 22.03
N VAL A 163 -5.31 1.00 23.15
CA VAL A 163 -5.43 -0.45 23.24
C VAL A 163 -6.89 -0.77 22.95
N GLN A 164 -7.15 -1.43 21.83
CA GLN A 164 -8.49 -1.91 21.56
C GLN A 164 -8.85 -2.88 22.71
N PRO A 165 -10.00 -2.72 23.38
CA PRO A 165 -10.44 -3.71 24.34
C PRO A 165 -10.54 -5.06 23.62
N GLU A 166 -9.94 -6.08 24.25
CA GLU A 166 -10.03 -7.48 23.82
C GLU A 166 -11.47 -7.96 23.72
#